data_862c60548468e02882cf69c5ba1c69c6
#
_entry.id   862c60548468e02882cf69c5ba1c69c6
#
_cell.length_a   1.000
_cell.length_b   1.000
_cell.length_c   1.000
_cell.angle_alpha   90.00
_cell.angle_beta   90.00
_cell.angle_gamma   90.00
#
_symmetry.space_group_name_H-M   'P 1'
#
loop_
_entity.id
_entity.type
_entity.pdbx_description
1 polymer ?
#
loop_
_entity_poly.entity_id
_entity_poly.type
_entity_poly.pdbx_seq_one_letter_code
_entity_poly.pdbx_strand_id
1 'polypeptide(L)'
;MNQLFVYGTLCPNRENAHILGEMKGDWEKASVHGTVHILDWGPDKGLPALVLNEQDSQIEGYLFSTEKLQQNWQMLDDFEGLQYERVQVAVFLASGEKTEAWTYVM
;
A
#
# COMPACT_ATOMS: atom_id res chain seq x y z
N MET A 1 -13.27 6.54 -0.84
CA MET A 1 -11.86 6.82 -1.14
C MET A 1 -11.33 5.74 -2.05
N ASN A 2 -10.87 6.14 -3.22
CA ASN A 2 -10.48 5.22 -4.30
C ASN A 2 -8.97 5.22 -4.53
N GLN A 3 -8.19 5.29 -3.46
CA GLN A 3 -6.74 5.36 -3.52
C GLN A 3 -6.12 4.36 -2.55
N LEU A 4 -5.06 3.69 -3.01
CA LEU A 4 -4.31 2.72 -2.22
C LEU A 4 -2.83 3.03 -2.34
N PHE A 5 -2.14 3.18 -1.20
CA PHE A 5 -0.70 3.28 -1.15
C PHE A 5 -0.10 1.89 -1.04
N VAL A 6 0.82 1.55 -1.92
CA VAL A 6 1.50 0.25 -1.92
C VAL A 6 3.01 0.42 -1.82
N TYR A 7 3.65 -0.51 -1.11
CA TYR A 7 5.10 -0.46 -0.84
C TYR A 7 5.77 -1.83 -0.97
N GLY A 8 5.02 -2.86 -1.37
CA GLY A 8 5.50 -4.24 -1.44
C GLY A 8 5.22 -4.88 -2.79
N THR A 9 4.76 -6.14 -2.77
CA THR A 9 4.61 -6.95 -3.98
C THR A 9 3.54 -6.45 -4.95
N LEU A 10 2.62 -5.61 -4.49
CA LEU A 10 1.60 -5.00 -5.36
C LEU A 10 2.13 -3.83 -6.18
N CYS A 11 3.33 -3.35 -5.89
CA CYS A 11 3.95 -2.25 -6.63
C CYS A 11 4.19 -2.64 -8.10
N PRO A 12 4.26 -1.64 -9.00
CA PRO A 12 4.59 -1.91 -10.41
C PRO A 12 5.89 -2.69 -10.53
N ASN A 13 5.92 -3.66 -11.44
CA ASN A 13 7.09 -4.50 -11.71
C ASN A 13 7.50 -5.43 -10.55
N ARG A 14 6.60 -5.67 -9.61
CA ARG A 14 6.81 -6.64 -8.53
C ARG A 14 5.95 -7.88 -8.77
N GLU A 15 6.11 -8.89 -7.91
CA GLU A 15 5.53 -10.23 -8.11
C GLU A 15 4.02 -10.23 -8.32
N ASN A 16 3.31 -9.32 -7.64
CA ASN A 16 1.85 -9.28 -7.66
C ASN A 16 1.32 -8.01 -8.34
N ALA A 17 2.13 -7.37 -9.16
CA ALA A 17 1.75 -6.13 -9.85
C ALA A 17 0.48 -6.29 -10.70
N HIS A 18 0.26 -7.48 -11.25
CA HIS A 18 -0.90 -7.75 -12.10
C HIS A 18 -2.22 -7.58 -11.38
N ILE A 19 -2.26 -7.75 -10.06
CA ILE A 19 -3.49 -7.66 -9.29
C ILE A 19 -4.11 -6.26 -9.44
N LEU A 20 -3.32 -5.21 -9.24
CA LEU A 20 -3.78 -3.84 -9.43
C LEU A 20 -3.75 -3.43 -10.90
N GLY A 21 -2.80 -3.95 -11.67
CA GLY A 21 -2.68 -3.64 -13.08
C GLY A 21 -3.94 -4.00 -13.88
N GLU A 22 -4.62 -5.06 -13.54
CA GLU A 22 -5.86 -5.48 -14.19
C GLU A 22 -7.01 -4.49 -13.97
N MET A 23 -6.97 -3.71 -12.90
CA MET A 23 -7.99 -2.70 -12.61
C MET A 23 -7.86 -1.46 -13.48
N LYS A 24 -6.68 -1.21 -14.03
CA LYS A 24 -6.38 -0.05 -14.87
C LYS A 24 -6.70 1.26 -14.18
N GLY A 25 -5.73 1.81 -13.51
CA GLY A 25 -5.83 3.07 -12.79
C GLY A 25 -4.59 3.90 -13.00
N ASP A 26 -4.50 4.97 -12.22
CA ASP A 26 -3.38 5.90 -12.27
C ASP A 26 -2.36 5.58 -11.19
N TRP A 27 -1.09 5.64 -11.56
CA TRP A 27 0.03 5.42 -10.64
C TRP A 27 0.82 6.70 -10.46
N GLU A 28 1.21 6.99 -9.22
CA GLU A 28 2.07 8.12 -8.91
C GLU A 28 3.02 7.73 -7.80
N LYS A 29 4.28 8.13 -7.92
CA LYS A 29 5.24 7.92 -6.85
C LYS A 29 4.81 8.72 -5.63
N ALA A 30 4.89 8.10 -4.46
CA ALA A 30 4.41 8.68 -3.23
C ALA A 30 5.18 8.13 -2.05
N SER A 31 4.99 8.73 -0.88
CA SER A 31 5.61 8.26 0.35
C SER A 31 4.67 8.43 1.54
N VAL A 32 4.95 7.66 2.57
CA VAL A 32 4.31 7.78 3.88
C VAL A 32 5.41 7.81 4.94
N HIS A 33 5.09 8.25 6.14
CA HIS A 33 6.03 8.22 7.25
C HIS A 33 5.84 6.95 8.07
N GLY A 34 6.93 6.22 8.30
CA GLY A 34 6.88 5.00 9.06
C GLY A 34 8.16 4.20 8.95
N THR A 35 8.07 2.93 9.35
CA THR A 35 9.16 1.98 9.28
C THR A 35 8.65 0.70 8.64
N VAL A 36 9.45 0.10 7.77
CA VAL A 36 9.12 -1.20 7.18
C VAL A 36 9.96 -2.28 7.85
N HIS A 37 9.29 -3.31 8.33
CA HIS A 37 9.92 -4.48 8.92
C HIS A 37 9.66 -5.69 8.02
N ILE A 38 10.68 -6.53 7.84
CA ILE A 38 10.50 -7.78 7.13
C ILE A 38 10.04 -8.82 8.14
N LEU A 39 8.92 -9.47 7.88
CA LEU A 39 8.37 -10.46 8.77
C LEU A 39 9.25 -11.69 8.81
N ASP A 40 9.50 -12.23 10.00
CA ASP A 40 10.36 -13.40 10.21
C ASP A 40 9.60 -14.64 10.65
N TRP A 41 8.27 -14.58 10.71
CA TRP A 41 7.42 -15.69 11.11
C TRP A 41 6.05 -15.63 10.44
N GLY A 42 5.32 -16.74 10.48
CA GLY A 42 3.95 -16.81 9.98
C GLY A 42 3.85 -16.98 8.47
N PRO A 43 2.61 -16.95 7.92
CA PRO A 43 2.38 -17.18 6.50
C PRO A 43 2.96 -16.08 5.61
N ASP A 44 3.20 -14.89 6.15
CA ASP A 44 3.74 -13.75 5.38
C ASP A 44 5.24 -13.55 5.62
N LYS A 45 5.95 -14.59 6.08
CA LYS A 45 7.38 -14.53 6.31
C LYS A 45 8.13 -14.06 5.06
N GLY A 46 9.00 -13.09 5.21
CA GLY A 46 9.77 -12.50 4.12
C GLY A 46 9.11 -11.31 3.46
N LEU A 47 7.86 -11.00 3.81
CA LEU A 47 7.14 -9.86 3.25
C LEU A 47 7.30 -8.61 4.13
N PRO A 48 7.22 -7.41 3.53
CA PRO A 48 7.32 -6.18 4.30
C PRO A 48 6.04 -5.88 5.06
N ALA A 49 6.20 -5.35 6.27
CA ALA A 49 5.09 -4.86 7.08
C ALA A 49 5.38 -3.41 7.47
N LEU A 50 4.46 -2.52 7.16
CA LEU A 50 4.57 -1.10 7.45
C LEU A 50 4.02 -0.80 8.85
N VAL A 51 4.79 -0.05 9.62
CA VAL A 51 4.36 0.54 10.90
C VAL A 51 4.37 2.05 10.71
N LEU A 52 3.21 2.67 10.81
CA LEU A 52 3.07 4.11 10.60
C LEU A 52 3.57 4.90 11.82
N ASN A 53 4.35 5.95 11.56
CA ASN A 53 4.80 6.87 12.59
C ASN A 53 5.17 8.20 11.93
N GLU A 54 4.44 9.26 12.25
CA GLU A 54 4.63 10.58 11.65
C GLU A 54 6.02 11.16 11.86
N GLN A 55 6.73 10.69 12.89
CA GLN A 55 8.07 11.17 13.23
C GLN A 55 9.19 10.38 12.56
N ASP A 56 8.85 9.27 11.91
CA ASP A 56 9.84 8.44 11.23
C ASP A 56 10.14 8.94 9.82
N SER A 57 11.14 8.30 9.21
CA SER A 57 11.55 8.60 7.84
C SER A 57 10.43 8.30 6.85
N GLN A 58 10.60 8.82 5.64
CA GLN A 58 9.67 8.54 4.55
C GLN A 58 9.92 7.16 3.99
N ILE A 59 8.83 6.42 3.77
CA ILE A 59 8.84 5.14 3.08
C ILE A 59 8.28 5.39 1.68
N GLU A 60 9.09 5.10 0.67
CA GLU A 60 8.71 5.31 -0.71
C GLU A 60 7.88 4.15 -1.25
N GLY A 61 6.90 4.48 -2.06
CA GLY A 61 6.03 3.53 -2.72
C GLY A 61 5.26 4.20 -3.83
N TYR A 62 4.04 3.73 -4.05
CA TYR A 62 3.19 4.23 -5.13
C TYR A 62 1.77 4.44 -4.64
N LEU A 63 1.15 5.50 -5.13
CA LEU A 63 -0.27 5.74 -4.95
C LEU A 63 -0.99 5.24 -6.19
N PHE A 64 -1.93 4.31 -6.00
CA PHE A 64 -2.76 3.77 -7.06
C PHE A 64 -4.18 4.32 -6.89
N SER A 65 -4.73 4.88 -7.95
CA SER A 65 -6.04 5.54 -7.92
C SER A 65 -6.93 4.96 -9.00
N THR A 66 -8.07 4.39 -8.61
CA THR A 66 -9.11 3.94 -9.53
C THR A 66 -10.42 3.74 -8.78
N GLU A 67 -11.54 4.02 -9.45
CA GLU A 67 -12.86 3.78 -8.88
C GLU A 67 -13.14 2.29 -8.68
N LYS A 68 -12.44 1.44 -9.39
CA LYS A 68 -12.60 -0.02 -9.29
C LYS A 68 -12.16 -0.57 -7.94
N LEU A 69 -11.39 0.19 -7.15
CA LEU A 69 -11.00 -0.24 -5.81
C LEU A 69 -12.22 -0.51 -4.92
N GLN A 70 -13.28 0.28 -5.05
CA GLN A 70 -14.49 0.09 -4.23
C GLN A 70 -15.09 -1.30 -4.37
N GLN A 71 -14.99 -1.90 -5.53
CA GLN A 71 -15.54 -3.22 -5.81
C GLN A 71 -14.60 -4.35 -5.44
N ASN A 72 -13.36 -4.03 -5.09
CA ASN A 72 -12.30 -5.01 -4.91
C ASN A 72 -11.66 -5.02 -3.53
N TRP A 73 -12.16 -4.21 -2.57
CA TRP A 73 -11.57 -4.19 -1.24
C TRP A 73 -11.58 -5.54 -0.56
N GLN A 74 -12.68 -6.31 -0.71
CA GLN A 74 -12.76 -7.62 -0.10
C GLN A 74 -11.67 -8.55 -0.64
N MET A 75 -11.46 -8.54 -1.94
CA MET A 75 -10.42 -9.35 -2.58
C MET A 75 -9.03 -8.95 -2.10
N LEU A 76 -8.77 -7.64 -2.00
CA LEU A 76 -7.48 -7.14 -1.54
C LEU A 76 -7.25 -7.44 -0.06
N ASP A 77 -8.26 -7.29 0.78
CA ASP A 77 -8.17 -7.63 2.19
C ASP A 77 -7.86 -9.12 2.36
N ASP A 78 -8.52 -9.98 1.58
CA ASP A 78 -8.26 -11.42 1.61
C ASP A 78 -6.86 -11.77 1.09
N PHE A 79 -6.40 -11.06 0.05
CA PHE A 79 -5.07 -11.26 -0.49
C PHE A 79 -3.99 -10.92 0.53
N GLU A 80 -4.13 -9.80 1.25
CA GLU A 80 -3.16 -9.38 2.26
C GLU A 80 -3.16 -10.30 3.48
N GLY A 81 -4.31 -10.85 3.83
CA GLY A 81 -4.42 -11.83 4.91
C GLY A 81 -4.67 -11.21 6.28
N LEU A 82 -4.85 -12.10 7.27
CA LEU A 82 -5.27 -11.71 8.60
C LEU A 82 -4.22 -10.94 9.41
N GLN A 83 -2.96 -11.00 9.00
CA GLN A 83 -1.88 -10.29 9.69
C GLN A 83 -1.85 -8.80 9.37
N TYR A 84 -2.54 -8.39 8.32
CA TYR A 84 -2.56 -7.00 7.89
C TYR A 84 -3.92 -6.37 8.15
N GLU A 85 -3.92 -5.07 8.39
CA GLU A 85 -5.12 -4.28 8.57
C GLU A 85 -5.10 -3.11 7.59
N ARG A 86 -6.23 -2.85 6.94
CA ARG A 86 -6.37 -1.73 6.02
C ARG A 86 -6.75 -0.48 6.80
N VAL A 87 -5.89 0.53 6.76
CA VAL A 87 -6.07 1.79 7.48
C VAL A 87 -5.89 2.98 6.55
N GLN A 88 -6.41 4.12 6.94
CA GLN A 88 -6.19 5.37 6.23
C GLN A 88 -4.87 5.99 6.65
N VAL A 89 -4.16 6.61 5.71
CA VAL A 89 -2.86 7.21 5.94
C VAL A 89 -2.71 8.48 5.13
N ALA A 90 -1.96 9.44 5.68
CA ALA A 90 -1.53 10.61 4.93
C ALA A 90 -0.43 10.21 3.96
N VAL A 91 -0.59 10.55 2.69
CA VAL A 91 0.34 10.21 1.62
C VAL A 91 0.88 11.49 1.01
N PHE A 92 2.19 11.54 0.81
CA PHE A 92 2.88 12.68 0.21
C PHE A 92 3.29 12.32 -1.21
N LEU A 93 2.79 13.08 -2.18
CA LEU A 93 3.04 12.84 -3.58
C LEU A 93 4.36 13.45 -4.02
N ALA A 94 4.93 12.94 -5.10
CA ALA A 94 6.17 13.48 -5.66
C ALA A 94 6.02 14.95 -6.07
N SER A 95 4.81 15.39 -6.39
CA SER A 95 4.48 16.78 -6.72
C SER A 95 4.54 17.72 -5.51
N GLY A 96 4.63 17.18 -4.29
CA GLY A 96 4.57 17.96 -3.06
C GLY A 96 3.18 18.03 -2.44
N GLU A 97 2.17 17.52 -3.10
CA GLU A 97 0.81 17.50 -2.58
C GLU A 97 0.66 16.41 -1.50
N LYS A 98 -0.26 16.65 -0.59
CA LYS A 98 -0.63 15.67 0.45
C LYS A 98 -2.04 15.21 0.19
N THR A 99 -2.28 13.90 0.28
CA THR A 99 -3.61 13.33 0.17
C THR A 99 -3.77 12.21 1.19
N GLU A 100 -4.94 11.58 1.21
CA GLU A 100 -5.18 10.42 2.05
C GLU A 100 -5.49 9.22 1.18
N ALA A 101 -5.07 8.06 1.67
CA ALA A 101 -5.30 6.80 0.96
C ALA A 101 -5.44 5.66 1.97
N TRP A 102 -5.89 4.52 1.49
CA TRP A 102 -5.82 3.28 2.24
C TRP A 102 -4.42 2.67 2.09
N THR A 103 -3.97 1.97 3.11
CA THR A 103 -2.78 1.13 3.02
C THR A 103 -2.92 -0.04 3.99
N TYR A 104 -2.09 -1.06 3.80
CA TYR A 104 -2.09 -2.23 4.67
C TYR A 104 -0.93 -2.16 5.65
N VAL A 105 -1.25 -2.24 6.92
CA VAL A 105 -0.28 -2.20 8.02
C VAL A 105 -0.44 -3.44 8.90
N MET A 106 0.55 -3.67 9.72
CA MET A 106 0.50 -4.76 10.67
C MET A 106 0.09 -4.30 12.04
#